data_8b28d728f1f1d11a47466d6f1143f739
#
_entry.id   8b28d728f1f1d11a47466d6f1143f739
#
_cell.length_a   1.000
_cell.length_b   1.000
_cell.length_c   1.000
_cell.angle_alpha   90.00
_cell.angle_beta   90.00
_cell.angle_gamma   90.00
#
_symmetry.space_group_name_H-M   'P 1'
#
loop_
_entity.id
_entity.type
_entity.pdbx_description
1 polymer ?
#
loop_
_entity_poly.entity_id
_entity_poly.type
_entity_poly.pdbx_seq_one_letter_code
_entity_poly.pdbx_strand_id
1 'polypeptide(L)'
;MTVPQYPDKHEASALITPDRGDESDDENDRLLRSPDLPSAVVLTFQPELFEHVVAERVAEQIDDVGGLFSLYRLGDHPDVGVAGDFGIGAPITAMVAEQLAAGGVERFCIAGIAGCLQREVGMGEPVVCTRALRDEGVSHHYVEPGRWATADEAMVQRCETAVEEADLPVHRGPTWTTSAVYRETIPEIERYADEGILTVDMEAAALFAVAEYRDVEAGALFTVSDYLGPDEWDPRFDATDDHLQNLFDVAVSALS
;
A
#
# COMPACT_ATOMS: atom_id res chain seq x y z
N MET A 1 -22.45 -4.73 -7.59
CA MET A 1 -21.47 -5.68 -7.05
C MET A 1 -22.09 -6.37 -5.84
N THR A 2 -22.04 -7.67 -5.75
CA THR A 2 -22.68 -8.41 -4.66
C THR A 2 -21.61 -9.05 -3.77
N VAL A 3 -20.77 -8.20 -3.15
CA VAL A 3 -20.03 -8.67 -1.99
C VAL A 3 -21.07 -8.89 -0.90
N PRO A 4 -21.13 -10.06 -0.25
CA PRO A 4 -22.05 -10.29 0.83
C PRO A 4 -21.82 -9.26 1.94
N GLN A 5 -22.82 -8.42 2.20
CA GLN A 5 -22.77 -7.43 3.28
C GLN A 5 -23.86 -7.73 4.28
N TYR A 6 -23.49 -7.74 5.54
CA TYR A 6 -24.44 -7.78 6.64
C TYR A 6 -24.88 -6.34 6.95
N PRO A 7 -26.19 -6.07 7.15
CA PRO A 7 -26.64 -4.74 7.55
C PRO A 7 -25.90 -4.25 8.80
N ASP A 8 -25.55 -2.96 8.80
CA ASP A 8 -24.88 -2.28 9.93
C ASP A 8 -23.49 -2.86 10.28
N LYS A 9 -22.85 -3.58 9.34
CA LYS A 9 -21.55 -4.23 9.54
C LYS A 9 -20.45 -3.24 9.95
N HIS A 10 -20.43 -2.07 9.32
CA HIS A 10 -19.36 -1.08 9.51
C HIS A 10 -19.46 -0.36 10.86
N GLU A 11 -20.66 -0.37 11.49
CA GLU A 11 -20.89 0.15 12.84
C GLU A 11 -20.75 -0.93 13.93
N ALA A 12 -20.72 -2.21 13.54
CA ALA A 12 -20.68 -3.32 14.47
C ALA A 12 -19.26 -3.57 14.98
N SER A 13 -19.13 -3.88 16.27
CA SER A 13 -17.85 -4.25 16.87
C SER A 13 -17.32 -5.57 16.31
N ALA A 14 -16.04 -5.62 15.94
CA ALA A 14 -15.37 -6.85 15.56
C ALA A 14 -15.16 -7.77 16.79
N LEU A 15 -15.27 -9.09 16.58
CA LEU A 15 -14.94 -10.06 17.60
C LEU A 15 -13.44 -10.26 17.78
N ILE A 16 -12.70 -10.23 16.65
CA ILE A 16 -11.25 -10.37 16.63
C ILE A 16 -10.69 -8.99 16.27
N THR A 17 -9.82 -8.46 17.13
CA THR A 17 -9.14 -7.17 16.92
C THR A 17 -7.66 -7.34 17.19
N PRO A 18 -6.77 -6.56 16.55
CA PRO A 18 -5.33 -6.63 16.80
C PRO A 18 -4.95 -6.35 18.26
N ASP A 19 -5.78 -5.58 18.99
CA ASP A 19 -5.54 -5.07 20.35
C ASP A 19 -5.87 -6.12 21.44
N ARG A 20 -6.59 -7.20 21.11
CA ARG A 20 -7.06 -8.19 22.11
C ARG A 20 -5.95 -9.04 22.76
N GLY A 21 -4.72 -8.94 22.28
CA GLY A 21 -3.57 -9.59 22.90
C GLY A 21 -3.27 -9.15 24.35
N ASP A 22 -3.89 -8.07 24.83
CA ASP A 22 -3.69 -7.56 26.19
C ASP A 22 -4.44 -8.33 27.29
N GLU A 23 -5.47 -9.10 26.94
CA GLU A 23 -6.30 -9.86 27.90
C GLU A 23 -5.93 -11.34 27.96
N SER A 24 -5.01 -11.82 27.11
CA SER A 24 -4.57 -13.20 27.06
C SER A 24 -3.22 -13.38 27.76
N ASP A 25 -3.16 -14.35 28.69
CA ASP A 25 -1.92 -14.79 29.35
C ASP A 25 -1.03 -15.65 28.41
N ASP A 26 -1.47 -15.92 27.17
CA ASP A 26 -0.75 -16.74 26.19
C ASP A 26 0.25 -15.87 25.40
N GLU A 27 1.53 -16.23 25.45
CA GLU A 27 2.61 -15.50 24.75
C GLU A 27 2.43 -15.48 23.22
N ASN A 28 1.63 -16.41 22.67
CA ASN A 28 1.30 -16.46 21.25
C ASN A 28 0.18 -15.49 20.82
N ASP A 29 -0.57 -14.91 21.76
CA ASP A 29 -1.63 -13.93 21.50
C ASP A 29 -1.14 -12.47 21.54
N ARG A 30 0.16 -12.26 21.70
CA ARG A 30 0.76 -10.93 21.74
C ARG A 30 1.01 -10.40 20.34
N LEU A 31 -0.06 -9.96 19.68
CA LEU A 31 0.02 -9.13 18.48
C LEU A 31 0.41 -7.71 18.92
N LEU A 32 1.67 -7.34 18.70
CA LEU A 32 2.26 -6.02 18.92
C LEU A 32 2.23 -5.48 20.37
N ARG A 33 3.30 -5.74 21.08
CA ARG A 33 3.65 -5.02 22.32
C ARG A 33 4.99 -4.28 22.19
N SER A 34 5.22 -3.60 21.09
CA SER A 34 6.36 -2.68 21.05
C SER A 34 5.86 -1.27 21.35
N PRO A 35 6.19 -0.69 22.52
CA PRO A 35 5.86 0.69 22.83
C PRO A 35 6.66 1.71 21.99
N ASP A 36 7.47 1.24 21.07
CA ASP A 36 8.43 2.01 20.32
C ASP A 36 8.34 1.71 18.82
N LEU A 37 7.12 1.71 18.24
CA LEU A 37 6.94 1.66 16.80
C LEU A 37 7.26 3.02 16.15
N PRO A 38 7.78 3.05 14.91
CA PRO A 38 7.87 4.29 14.16
C PRO A 38 6.46 4.85 13.90
N SER A 39 6.33 6.18 13.89
CA SER A 39 5.04 6.83 13.65
C SER A 39 4.55 6.69 12.21
N ALA A 40 5.44 6.35 11.28
CA ALA A 40 5.16 6.19 9.87
C ALA A 40 5.82 4.92 9.31
N VAL A 41 5.15 4.26 8.34
CA VAL A 41 5.68 3.01 7.75
C VAL A 41 5.49 3.00 6.25
N VAL A 42 6.59 2.71 5.53
CA VAL A 42 6.54 2.32 4.12
C VAL A 42 6.19 0.83 4.03
N LEU A 43 5.15 0.51 3.28
CA LEU A 43 4.79 -0.87 2.92
C LEU A 43 5.38 -1.19 1.55
N THR A 44 6.20 -2.24 1.46
CA THR A 44 6.72 -2.73 0.18
C THR A 44 6.43 -4.22 0.01
N PHE A 45 6.09 -4.59 -1.22
CA PHE A 45 5.64 -5.93 -1.61
C PHE A 45 6.68 -6.66 -2.46
N GLN A 46 7.79 -5.99 -2.79
CA GLN A 46 8.89 -6.54 -3.58
C GLN A 46 10.02 -6.99 -2.65
N PRO A 47 10.29 -8.31 -2.57
CA PRO A 47 11.32 -8.84 -1.67
C PRO A 47 12.71 -8.25 -1.91
N GLU A 48 13.07 -8.04 -3.18
CA GLU A 48 14.37 -7.50 -3.57
C GLU A 48 14.57 -6.06 -3.08
N LEU A 49 13.53 -5.22 -3.16
CA LEU A 49 13.57 -3.88 -2.59
C LEU A 49 13.71 -3.93 -1.06
N PHE A 50 12.90 -4.76 -0.41
CA PHE A 50 12.94 -4.89 1.04
C PHE A 50 14.32 -5.32 1.54
N GLU A 51 14.91 -6.37 0.96
CA GLU A 51 16.25 -6.85 1.28
C GLU A 51 17.31 -5.77 1.05
N HIS A 52 17.24 -5.04 -0.06
CA HIS A 52 18.14 -3.93 -0.38
C HIS A 52 18.05 -2.82 0.69
N VAL A 53 16.85 -2.36 1.01
CA VAL A 53 16.62 -1.30 2.00
C VAL A 53 17.17 -1.69 3.37
N VAL A 54 16.88 -2.91 3.82
CA VAL A 54 17.37 -3.43 5.12
C VAL A 54 18.89 -3.49 5.16
N ALA A 55 19.54 -3.87 4.07
CA ALA A 55 20.99 -3.97 4.00
C ALA A 55 21.70 -2.60 3.96
N GLU A 56 21.16 -1.64 3.16
CA GLU A 56 21.87 -0.39 2.86
C GLU A 56 21.55 0.76 3.84
N ARG A 57 20.38 0.73 4.50
CA ARG A 57 19.90 1.85 5.34
C ARG A 57 20.23 1.74 6.83
N VAL A 58 21.12 0.82 7.21
CA VAL A 58 21.45 0.60 8.66
C VAL A 58 20.16 0.42 9.48
N ALA A 59 19.25 -0.42 8.96
CA ALA A 59 17.94 -0.62 9.55
C ALA A 59 18.02 -1.49 10.82
N GLU A 60 17.26 -1.11 11.85
CA GLU A 60 17.13 -1.89 13.08
C GLU A 60 15.84 -2.69 13.04
N GLN A 61 15.94 -4.01 13.20
CA GLN A 61 14.77 -4.88 13.25
C GLN A 61 13.95 -4.61 14.51
N ILE A 62 12.65 -4.48 14.33
CA ILE A 62 11.69 -4.40 15.42
C ILE A 62 11.11 -5.80 15.62
N ASP A 63 11.44 -6.40 16.76
CA ASP A 63 10.95 -7.74 17.13
C ASP A 63 9.50 -7.69 17.64
N ASP A 64 8.87 -8.88 17.71
CA ASP A 64 7.53 -9.09 18.26
C ASP A 64 6.36 -8.45 17.46
N VAL A 65 6.52 -8.30 16.14
CA VAL A 65 5.44 -7.83 15.25
C VAL A 65 4.52 -8.97 14.76
N GLY A 66 4.38 -10.03 15.51
CA GLY A 66 3.39 -11.09 15.27
C GLY A 66 3.76 -12.14 14.21
N GLY A 67 4.95 -12.09 13.62
CA GLY A 67 5.45 -13.10 12.67
C GLY A 67 4.74 -13.15 11.32
N LEU A 68 3.88 -12.17 11.01
CA LEU A 68 3.18 -12.05 9.73
C LEU A 68 3.99 -11.27 8.70
N PHE A 69 4.86 -10.38 9.16
CA PHE A 69 5.71 -9.50 8.36
C PHE A 69 7.00 -9.21 9.12
N SER A 70 7.97 -8.65 8.41
CA SER A 70 9.18 -8.10 9.01
C SER A 70 9.09 -6.57 9.04
N LEU A 71 9.46 -5.96 10.18
CA LEU A 71 9.46 -4.51 10.36
C LEU A 71 10.85 -4.05 10.79
N TYR A 72 11.35 -3.02 10.11
CA TYR A 72 12.62 -2.39 10.45
C TYR A 72 12.44 -0.88 10.59
N ARG A 73 13.13 -0.29 11.57
CA ARG A 73 13.28 1.15 11.71
C ARG A 73 14.44 1.62 10.85
N LEU A 74 14.26 2.69 10.09
CA LEU A 74 15.35 3.26 9.29
C LEU A 74 16.30 4.08 10.16
N GLY A 75 17.61 3.82 10.05
CA GLY A 75 18.62 4.49 10.89
C GLY A 75 18.80 5.98 10.58
N ASP A 76 18.57 6.37 9.34
CA ASP A 76 18.62 7.76 8.86
C ASP A 76 17.31 8.52 9.05
N HIS A 77 16.18 7.82 9.24
CA HIS A 77 14.85 8.36 9.50
C HIS A 77 14.16 7.58 10.63
N PRO A 78 14.51 7.81 11.90
CA PRO A 78 14.09 6.96 13.02
C PRO A 78 12.58 6.97 13.29
N ASP A 79 11.84 7.94 12.78
CA ASP A 79 10.38 8.00 12.85
C ASP A 79 9.69 7.22 11.71
N VAL A 80 10.48 6.69 10.76
CA VAL A 80 9.99 5.91 9.61
C VAL A 80 10.47 4.48 9.70
N GLY A 81 9.56 3.55 9.49
CA GLY A 81 9.84 2.13 9.33
C GLY A 81 9.59 1.63 7.91
N VAL A 82 10.12 0.46 7.62
CA VAL A 82 9.77 -0.32 6.44
C VAL A 82 9.21 -1.67 6.86
N ALA A 83 8.04 -2.03 6.33
CA ALA A 83 7.44 -3.34 6.48
C ALA A 83 7.44 -4.08 5.15
N GLY A 84 7.86 -5.35 5.19
CA GLY A 84 7.93 -6.22 4.03
C GLY A 84 7.92 -7.69 4.41
N ASP A 85 8.28 -8.56 3.45
CA ASP A 85 8.35 -10.02 3.64
C ASP A 85 7.00 -10.67 4.03
N PHE A 86 5.90 -10.16 3.46
CA PHE A 86 4.55 -10.63 3.76
C PHE A 86 3.70 -11.00 2.54
N GLY A 87 4.27 -11.02 1.34
CA GLY A 87 3.57 -11.34 0.10
C GLY A 87 2.78 -10.15 -0.47
N ILE A 88 1.79 -10.42 -1.33
CA ILE A 88 1.06 -9.40 -2.10
C ILE A 88 -0.45 -9.50 -1.89
N GLY A 89 -1.15 -8.42 -2.18
CA GLY A 89 -2.61 -8.35 -2.30
C GLY A 89 -3.35 -7.80 -1.10
N ALA A 90 -4.58 -7.42 -1.32
CA ALA A 90 -5.45 -6.73 -0.39
C ALA A 90 -5.60 -7.40 1.00
N PRO A 91 -5.75 -8.75 1.12
CA PRO A 91 -5.90 -9.37 2.44
C PRO A 91 -4.70 -9.18 3.35
N ILE A 92 -3.49 -9.37 2.82
CA ILE A 92 -2.27 -9.24 3.64
C ILE A 92 -2.01 -7.77 3.98
N THR A 93 -2.22 -6.86 3.02
CA THR A 93 -2.11 -5.41 3.24
C THR A 93 -3.01 -4.96 4.39
N ALA A 94 -4.27 -5.39 4.39
CA ALA A 94 -5.20 -5.06 5.48
C ALA A 94 -4.74 -5.61 6.83
N MET A 95 -4.27 -6.86 6.89
CA MET A 95 -3.79 -7.46 8.14
C MET A 95 -2.56 -6.73 8.70
N VAL A 96 -1.60 -6.39 7.85
CA VAL A 96 -0.39 -5.64 8.25
C VAL A 96 -0.75 -4.22 8.71
N ALA A 97 -1.56 -3.50 7.93
CA ALA A 97 -1.99 -2.14 8.27
C ALA A 97 -2.79 -2.10 9.59
N GLU A 98 -3.69 -3.06 9.81
CA GLU A 98 -4.45 -3.21 11.04
C GLU A 98 -3.55 -3.40 12.26
N GLN A 99 -2.56 -4.28 12.18
CA GLN A 99 -1.65 -4.54 13.27
C GLN A 99 -0.76 -3.33 13.58
N LEU A 100 -0.23 -2.68 12.54
CA LEU A 100 0.62 -1.51 12.70
C LEU A 100 -0.16 -0.30 13.25
N ALA A 101 -1.38 -0.05 12.75
CA ALA A 101 -2.23 1.03 13.25
C ALA A 101 -2.63 0.79 14.71
N ALA A 102 -2.98 -0.44 15.10
CA ALA A 102 -3.25 -0.79 16.50
C ALA A 102 -2.01 -0.62 17.40
N GLY A 103 -0.82 -0.79 16.85
CA GLY A 103 0.46 -0.54 17.52
C GLY A 103 0.86 0.94 17.62
N GLY A 104 0.11 1.85 17.00
CA GLY A 104 0.34 3.31 17.08
C GLY A 104 1.00 3.93 15.85
N VAL A 105 1.09 3.20 14.73
CA VAL A 105 1.51 3.80 13.45
C VAL A 105 0.39 4.71 12.94
N GLU A 106 0.72 5.95 12.63
CA GLU A 106 -0.22 6.99 12.25
C GLU A 106 -0.25 7.26 10.75
N ARG A 107 0.83 6.91 10.02
CA ARG A 107 0.97 7.20 8.59
C ARG A 107 1.52 6.01 7.82
N PHE A 108 0.94 5.75 6.66
CA PHE A 108 1.35 4.69 5.75
C PHE A 108 1.61 5.22 4.35
N CYS A 109 2.62 4.68 3.68
CA CYS A 109 2.82 4.86 2.26
C CYS A 109 3.17 3.54 1.59
N ILE A 110 2.44 3.14 0.55
CA ILE A 110 2.90 2.07 -0.34
C ILE A 110 4.01 2.61 -1.22
N ALA A 111 5.12 1.86 -1.30
CA ALA A 111 6.13 1.99 -2.35
C ALA A 111 6.21 0.66 -3.11
N GLY A 112 5.66 0.61 -4.31
CA GLY A 112 5.52 -0.63 -5.07
C GLY A 112 5.52 -0.42 -6.57
N ILE A 113 5.36 -1.52 -7.31
CA ILE A 113 5.17 -1.51 -8.75
C ILE A 113 3.68 -1.56 -9.11
N ALA A 114 3.33 -1.05 -10.29
CA ALA A 114 1.98 -1.18 -10.85
C ALA A 114 2.03 -1.27 -12.37
N GLY A 115 1.10 -2.04 -12.94
CA GLY A 115 0.83 -2.03 -14.36
C GLY A 115 0.19 -0.70 -14.78
N CYS A 116 0.53 -0.17 -15.95
CA CYS A 116 0.04 1.10 -16.44
C CYS A 116 -0.98 0.93 -17.56
N LEU A 117 -2.07 1.70 -17.49
CA LEU A 117 -3.15 1.74 -18.49
C LEU A 117 -3.00 2.92 -19.47
N GLN A 118 -2.06 3.86 -19.21
CA GLN A 118 -1.90 5.10 -19.95
C GLN A 118 -0.51 5.19 -20.57
N ARG A 119 -0.43 5.27 -21.89
CA ARG A 119 0.85 5.27 -22.62
C ARG A 119 1.66 6.54 -22.45
N GLU A 120 1.08 7.63 -21.98
CA GLU A 120 1.74 8.89 -21.68
C GLU A 120 2.56 8.87 -20.38
N VAL A 121 2.33 7.91 -19.49
CA VAL A 121 3.16 7.70 -18.30
C VAL A 121 4.33 6.80 -18.68
N GLY A 122 5.54 7.28 -18.51
CA GLY A 122 6.74 6.56 -18.89
C GLY A 122 7.03 5.36 -18.01
N MET A 123 7.71 4.36 -18.59
CA MET A 123 8.18 3.19 -17.84
C MET A 123 9.15 3.65 -16.73
N GLY A 124 8.96 3.15 -15.50
CA GLY A 124 9.74 3.54 -14.34
C GLY A 124 9.36 4.90 -13.72
N GLU A 125 8.47 5.67 -14.36
CA GLU A 125 8.01 6.93 -13.79
C GLU A 125 7.08 6.71 -12.59
N PRO A 126 7.15 7.60 -11.58
CA PRO A 126 6.30 7.50 -10.40
C PRO A 126 4.86 7.95 -10.68
N VAL A 127 3.92 7.26 -10.07
CA VAL A 127 2.50 7.63 -10.04
C VAL A 127 2.06 7.83 -8.60
N VAL A 128 1.56 9.02 -8.28
CA VAL A 128 0.93 9.35 -7.00
C VAL A 128 -0.54 8.94 -7.08
N CYS A 129 -0.93 7.96 -6.27
CA CYS A 129 -2.29 7.44 -6.26
C CYS A 129 -3.21 8.35 -5.44
N THR A 130 -4.32 8.79 -6.03
CA THR A 130 -5.31 9.64 -5.35
C THR A 130 -6.49 8.87 -4.79
N ARG A 131 -6.86 7.77 -5.44
CA ARG A 131 -7.94 6.87 -5.05
C ARG A 131 -7.80 5.54 -5.78
N ALA A 132 -8.37 4.51 -5.23
CA ALA A 132 -8.33 3.15 -5.77
C ALA A 132 -9.74 2.65 -6.11
N LEU A 133 -9.91 2.11 -7.32
CA LEU A 133 -11.11 1.38 -7.70
C LEU A 133 -11.14 0.05 -6.92
N ARG A 134 -12.19 -0.17 -6.17
CA ARG A 134 -12.36 -1.32 -5.25
C ARG A 134 -12.84 -2.55 -5.99
N ASP A 135 -11.94 -3.23 -6.69
CA ASP A 135 -12.23 -4.49 -7.41
C ASP A 135 -11.56 -5.69 -6.71
N GLU A 136 -11.59 -5.66 -5.42
CA GLU A 136 -11.11 -6.70 -4.51
C GLU A 136 -12.16 -6.94 -3.41
N GLY A 137 -11.95 -7.91 -2.52
CA GLY A 137 -12.98 -8.31 -1.55
C GLY A 137 -12.85 -7.68 -0.16
N VAL A 138 -11.70 -7.08 0.18
CA VAL A 138 -11.34 -6.70 1.54
C VAL A 138 -11.88 -5.34 1.94
N SER A 139 -11.66 -4.31 1.13
CA SER A 139 -12.07 -2.94 1.42
C SER A 139 -13.57 -2.80 1.73
N HIS A 140 -14.39 -3.65 1.12
CA HIS A 140 -15.84 -3.71 1.34
C HIS A 140 -16.24 -4.17 2.74
N HIS A 141 -15.30 -4.66 3.55
CA HIS A 141 -15.53 -5.04 4.94
C HIS A 141 -15.23 -3.92 5.93
N TYR A 142 -14.50 -2.89 5.51
CA TYR A 142 -14.02 -1.79 6.34
C TYR A 142 -14.89 -0.53 6.23
N VAL A 143 -15.26 -0.17 5.02
CA VAL A 143 -15.97 1.08 4.75
C VAL A 143 -17.24 0.85 3.94
N GLU A 144 -18.15 1.82 4.00
CA GLU A 144 -19.45 1.79 3.33
C GLU A 144 -19.34 1.41 1.83
N PRO A 145 -20.42 0.85 1.27
CA PRO A 145 -20.47 0.50 -0.15
C PRO A 145 -20.15 1.69 -1.05
N GLY A 146 -19.10 1.53 -1.85
CA GLY A 146 -18.67 2.55 -2.79
C GLY A 146 -17.78 1.95 -3.87
N ARG A 147 -17.57 2.71 -4.92
CA ARG A 147 -16.68 2.30 -6.02
C ARG A 147 -15.21 2.56 -5.70
N TRP A 148 -14.94 3.55 -4.87
CA TRP A 148 -13.62 4.08 -4.61
C TRP A 148 -13.26 3.99 -3.13
N ALA A 149 -12.02 3.69 -2.85
CA ALA A 149 -11.33 4.03 -1.62
C ALA A 149 -10.38 5.19 -1.93
N THR A 150 -10.34 6.20 -1.07
CA THR A 150 -9.61 7.45 -1.35
C THR A 150 -8.39 7.55 -0.45
N ALA A 151 -7.24 7.91 -1.04
CA ALA A 151 -6.05 8.24 -0.27
C ALA A 151 -6.29 9.48 0.60
N ASP A 152 -5.57 9.61 1.70
CA ASP A 152 -5.57 10.84 2.48
C ASP A 152 -4.98 12.01 1.66
N GLU A 153 -5.68 13.14 1.60
CA GLU A 153 -5.27 14.28 0.76
C GLU A 153 -3.95 14.90 1.23
N ALA A 154 -3.67 14.90 2.54
CA ALA A 154 -2.39 15.39 3.04
C ALA A 154 -1.25 14.45 2.61
N MET A 155 -1.48 13.13 2.63
CA MET A 155 -0.50 12.17 2.13
C MET A 155 -0.30 12.27 0.62
N VAL A 156 -1.36 12.48 -0.17
CA VAL A 156 -1.24 12.74 -1.61
C VAL A 156 -0.35 13.96 -1.86
N GLN A 157 -0.59 15.06 -1.14
CA GLN A 157 0.20 16.29 -1.29
C GLN A 157 1.66 16.10 -0.87
N ARG A 158 1.93 15.34 0.20
CA ARG A 158 3.30 15.01 0.63
C ARG A 158 4.01 14.15 -0.43
N CYS A 159 3.33 13.15 -0.99
CA CYS A 159 3.88 12.32 -2.06
C CYS A 159 4.20 13.15 -3.31
N GLU A 160 3.31 14.05 -3.75
CA GLU A 160 3.56 14.95 -4.87
C GLU A 160 4.79 15.83 -4.63
N THR A 161 4.86 16.46 -3.46
CA THR A 161 6.00 17.31 -3.08
C THR A 161 7.31 16.51 -3.09
N ALA A 162 7.32 15.30 -2.55
CA ALA A 162 8.51 14.46 -2.52
C ALA A 162 8.97 14.01 -3.92
N VAL A 163 8.01 13.73 -4.83
CA VAL A 163 8.32 13.43 -6.25
C VAL A 163 8.94 14.65 -6.94
N GLU A 164 8.39 15.86 -6.72
CA GLU A 164 8.92 17.11 -7.27
C GLU A 164 10.33 17.42 -6.74
N GLU A 165 10.56 17.24 -5.44
CA GLU A 165 11.87 17.46 -4.80
C GLU A 165 12.95 16.49 -5.29
N ALA A 166 12.52 15.30 -5.74
CA ALA A 166 13.40 14.31 -6.38
C ALA A 166 13.68 14.60 -7.88
N ASP A 167 13.16 15.71 -8.43
CA ASP A 167 13.26 16.08 -9.85
C ASP A 167 12.71 15.00 -10.80
N LEU A 168 11.64 14.33 -10.38
CA LEU A 168 10.94 13.29 -11.15
C LEU A 168 9.64 13.84 -11.75
N PRO A 169 9.16 13.27 -12.88
CA PRO A 169 7.86 13.65 -13.42
C PRO A 169 6.73 13.27 -12.47
N VAL A 170 5.78 14.17 -12.27
CA VAL A 170 4.62 13.93 -11.40
C VAL A 170 3.43 13.46 -12.23
N HIS A 171 3.04 12.21 -12.03
CA HIS A 171 1.75 11.69 -12.51
C HIS A 171 0.84 11.47 -11.32
N ARG A 172 -0.36 12.03 -11.38
CA ARG A 172 -1.35 11.96 -10.30
C ARG A 172 -2.67 11.42 -10.81
N GLY A 173 -3.17 10.36 -10.23
CA GLY A 173 -4.44 9.80 -10.66
C GLY A 173 -4.92 8.57 -9.91
N PRO A 174 -6.06 8.01 -10.34
CA PRO A 174 -6.61 6.80 -9.74
C PRO A 174 -5.86 5.54 -10.18
N THR A 175 -5.91 4.51 -9.32
CA THR A 175 -5.51 3.14 -9.64
C THR A 175 -6.71 2.21 -9.65
N TRP A 176 -6.57 1.04 -10.26
CA TRP A 176 -7.50 -0.08 -10.19
C TRP A 176 -6.89 -1.16 -9.29
N THR A 177 -7.46 -1.36 -8.10
CA THR A 177 -6.99 -2.44 -7.21
C THR A 177 -7.80 -3.70 -7.46
N THR A 178 -7.13 -4.75 -7.96
CA THR A 178 -7.73 -6.07 -8.18
C THR A 178 -6.96 -7.16 -7.43
N SER A 179 -7.66 -8.20 -6.97
CA SER A 179 -7.03 -9.41 -6.38
C SER A 179 -6.85 -10.55 -7.38
N ALA A 180 -7.09 -10.31 -8.66
CA ALA A 180 -7.21 -11.38 -9.66
C ALA A 180 -6.42 -11.06 -10.94
N VAL A 181 -5.10 -10.90 -10.80
CA VAL A 181 -4.17 -10.51 -11.90
C VAL A 181 -4.40 -11.30 -13.20
N TYR A 182 -4.68 -12.60 -13.12
CA TYR A 182 -4.96 -13.43 -14.31
C TYR A 182 -6.40 -13.26 -14.85
N ARG A 183 -7.16 -12.32 -14.30
CA ARG A 183 -8.53 -11.98 -14.72
C ARG A 183 -8.69 -10.50 -15.08
N GLU A 184 -7.62 -9.77 -15.25
CA GLU A 184 -7.60 -8.45 -15.87
C GLU A 184 -7.95 -8.61 -17.35
N THR A 185 -9.21 -8.34 -17.68
CA THR A 185 -9.72 -8.62 -19.03
C THR A 185 -9.56 -7.41 -19.95
N ILE A 186 -9.38 -7.66 -21.25
CA ILE A 186 -9.25 -6.60 -22.25
C ILE A 186 -10.39 -5.55 -22.15
N PRO A 187 -11.68 -5.92 -22.03
CA PRO A 187 -12.75 -4.93 -21.89
C PRO A 187 -12.68 -4.09 -20.61
N GLU A 188 -12.11 -4.62 -19.53
CA GLU A 188 -11.89 -3.86 -18.27
C GLU A 188 -10.73 -2.88 -18.43
N ILE A 189 -9.62 -3.34 -19.04
CA ILE A 189 -8.47 -2.50 -19.36
C ILE A 189 -8.89 -1.30 -20.22
N GLU A 190 -9.58 -1.55 -21.34
CA GLU A 190 -10.08 -0.50 -22.23
C GLU A 190 -10.99 0.48 -21.49
N ARG A 191 -11.95 -0.05 -20.73
CA ARG A 191 -12.90 0.76 -19.97
C ARG A 191 -12.22 1.64 -18.93
N TYR A 192 -11.30 1.07 -18.14
CA TYR A 192 -10.66 1.80 -17.07
C TYR A 192 -9.63 2.81 -17.59
N ALA A 193 -8.96 2.49 -18.70
CA ALA A 193 -8.14 3.45 -19.43
C ALA A 193 -8.97 4.65 -19.92
N ASP A 194 -10.13 4.40 -20.53
CA ASP A 194 -11.09 5.45 -21.00
C ASP A 194 -11.63 6.30 -19.83
N GLU A 195 -11.77 5.73 -18.64
CA GLU A 195 -12.16 6.45 -17.42
C GLU A 195 -11.00 7.26 -16.79
N GLY A 196 -9.80 7.22 -17.36
CA GLY A 196 -8.62 7.93 -16.90
C GLY A 196 -7.94 7.30 -15.68
N ILE A 197 -8.14 6.00 -15.44
CA ILE A 197 -7.37 5.25 -14.44
C ILE A 197 -5.95 5.08 -14.99
N LEU A 198 -4.95 5.40 -14.16
CA LEU A 198 -3.56 5.40 -14.58
C LEU A 198 -2.91 4.01 -14.45
N THR A 199 -3.15 3.34 -13.32
CA THR A 199 -2.44 2.10 -12.96
C THR A 199 -3.39 1.00 -12.50
N VAL A 200 -2.86 -0.22 -12.42
CA VAL A 200 -3.48 -1.35 -11.73
C VAL A 200 -2.52 -1.92 -10.69
N ASP A 201 -3.04 -2.17 -9.51
CA ASP A 201 -2.33 -2.69 -8.35
C ASP A 201 -3.16 -3.76 -7.63
N MET A 202 -2.68 -4.28 -6.50
CA MET A 202 -3.39 -5.30 -5.73
C MET A 202 -3.68 -4.89 -4.27
N GLU A 203 -3.30 -3.70 -3.80
CA GLU A 203 -3.20 -3.32 -2.38
C GLU A 203 -3.89 -2.01 -2.00
N ALA A 204 -3.83 -0.99 -2.84
CA ALA A 204 -4.17 0.39 -2.46
C ALA A 204 -5.58 0.55 -1.92
N ALA A 205 -6.59 -0.10 -2.52
CA ALA A 205 -7.96 0.01 -2.03
C ALA A 205 -8.12 -0.55 -0.62
N ALA A 206 -7.42 -1.62 -0.29
CA ALA A 206 -7.46 -2.21 1.04
C ALA A 206 -6.75 -1.30 2.06
N LEU A 207 -5.57 -0.77 1.73
CA LEU A 207 -4.85 0.16 2.61
C LEU A 207 -5.70 1.40 2.92
N PHE A 208 -6.24 2.04 1.89
CA PHE A 208 -7.05 3.27 2.08
C PHE A 208 -8.32 3.01 2.89
N ALA A 209 -8.98 1.86 2.69
CA ALA A 209 -10.16 1.50 3.47
C ALA A 209 -9.83 1.19 4.94
N VAL A 210 -8.71 0.54 5.23
CA VAL A 210 -8.24 0.32 6.60
C VAL A 210 -7.85 1.64 7.25
N ALA A 211 -7.16 2.52 6.53
CA ALA A 211 -6.75 3.83 7.03
C ALA A 211 -7.95 4.70 7.41
N GLU A 212 -8.99 4.76 6.55
CA GLU A 212 -10.25 5.42 6.87
C GLU A 212 -10.91 4.82 8.12
N TYR A 213 -10.96 3.49 8.24
CA TYR A 213 -11.55 2.81 9.38
C TYR A 213 -10.78 3.04 10.70
N ARG A 214 -9.44 3.15 10.63
CA ARG A 214 -8.55 3.33 11.79
C ARG A 214 -8.24 4.79 12.10
N ASP A 215 -8.73 5.73 11.31
CA ASP A 215 -8.45 7.18 11.44
C ASP A 215 -6.94 7.49 11.39
N VAL A 216 -6.26 6.89 10.40
CA VAL A 216 -4.84 7.10 10.11
C VAL A 216 -4.63 7.57 8.67
N GLU A 217 -3.51 8.21 8.38
CA GLU A 217 -3.20 8.72 7.04
C GLU A 217 -2.59 7.63 6.14
N ALA A 218 -3.02 7.55 4.88
CA ALA A 218 -2.45 6.61 3.92
C ALA A 218 -2.30 7.20 2.51
N GLY A 219 -1.14 6.94 1.92
CA GLY A 219 -0.81 7.25 0.53
C GLY A 219 -0.27 6.02 -0.20
N ALA A 220 -0.15 6.13 -1.52
CA ALA A 220 0.52 5.12 -2.33
C ALA A 220 1.25 5.76 -3.50
N LEU A 221 2.46 5.29 -3.72
CA LEU A 221 3.34 5.59 -4.81
C LEU A 221 3.64 4.31 -5.58
N PHE A 222 3.51 4.37 -6.89
CA PHE A 222 3.82 3.26 -7.77
C PHE A 222 4.84 3.67 -8.81
N THR A 223 5.79 2.77 -9.12
CA THR A 223 6.60 2.88 -10.33
C THR A 223 6.00 1.99 -11.42
N VAL A 224 5.91 2.50 -12.64
CA VAL A 224 5.36 1.74 -13.76
C VAL A 224 6.30 0.60 -14.13
N SER A 225 5.81 -0.64 -14.02
CA SER A 225 6.57 -1.87 -14.29
C SER A 225 6.24 -2.52 -15.62
N ASP A 226 5.05 -2.26 -16.14
CA ASP A 226 4.53 -2.86 -17.35
C ASP A 226 3.37 -2.05 -17.92
N TYR A 227 3.09 -2.22 -19.20
CA TYR A 227 1.90 -1.67 -19.84
C TYR A 227 0.87 -2.74 -20.11
N LEU A 228 -0.37 -2.47 -19.73
CA LEU A 228 -1.52 -3.26 -20.09
C LEU A 228 -2.29 -2.55 -21.22
N GLY A 229 -2.08 -3.01 -22.44
CA GLY A 229 -2.82 -2.53 -23.61
C GLY A 229 -3.82 -3.57 -24.11
N PRO A 230 -4.83 -3.17 -24.88
CA PRO A 230 -5.84 -4.10 -25.42
C PRO A 230 -5.25 -5.15 -26.38
N ASP A 231 -4.13 -4.82 -27.01
CA ASP A 231 -3.49 -5.67 -28.02
C ASP A 231 -2.26 -6.40 -27.49
N GLU A 232 -1.63 -5.88 -26.43
CA GLU A 232 -0.35 -6.38 -25.94
C GLU A 232 -0.12 -6.05 -24.44
N TRP A 233 0.43 -7.02 -23.74
CA TRP A 233 1.06 -6.82 -22.44
C TRP A 233 2.58 -6.66 -22.61
N ASP A 234 3.15 -5.52 -22.18
CA ASP A 234 4.59 -5.20 -22.29
C ASP A 234 5.25 -5.15 -20.90
N PRO A 235 5.71 -6.29 -20.38
CA PRO A 235 6.38 -6.37 -19.08
C PRO A 235 7.82 -5.86 -19.17
N ARG A 236 8.25 -5.08 -18.16
CA ARG A 236 9.60 -4.53 -18.03
C ARG A 236 10.11 -4.63 -16.59
N PHE A 237 9.77 -5.68 -15.88
CA PHE A 237 10.11 -5.86 -14.47
C PHE A 237 11.63 -5.74 -14.21
N ASP A 238 12.48 -6.27 -15.09
CA ASP A 238 13.94 -6.22 -14.95
C ASP A 238 14.52 -4.78 -15.03
N ALA A 239 13.74 -3.83 -15.52
CA ALA A 239 14.16 -2.44 -15.69
C ALA A 239 13.64 -1.51 -14.58
N THR A 240 12.94 -2.04 -13.58
CA THR A 240 12.28 -1.22 -12.56
C THR A 240 13.04 -1.12 -11.24
N ASP A 241 14.06 -1.93 -10.99
CA ASP A 241 14.73 -2.02 -9.69
C ASP A 241 15.30 -0.67 -9.22
N ASP A 242 16.09 0.03 -10.06
CA ASP A 242 16.65 1.35 -9.73
C ASP A 242 15.55 2.40 -9.53
N HIS A 243 14.47 2.35 -10.32
CA HIS A 243 13.32 3.25 -10.19
C HIS A 243 12.55 3.00 -8.91
N LEU A 244 12.41 1.74 -8.51
CA LEU A 244 11.71 1.35 -7.30
C LEU A 244 12.51 1.75 -6.03
N GLN A 245 13.84 1.68 -6.07
CA GLN A 245 14.70 2.20 -5.00
C GLN A 245 14.54 3.72 -4.85
N ASN A 246 14.55 4.46 -5.95
CA ASN A 246 14.30 5.90 -5.94
C ASN A 246 12.88 6.21 -5.41
N LEU A 247 11.87 5.43 -5.80
CA LEU A 247 10.51 5.59 -5.31
C LEU A 247 10.40 5.35 -3.80
N PHE A 248 11.16 4.39 -3.28
CA PHE A 248 11.24 4.16 -1.84
C PHE A 248 11.79 5.38 -1.10
N ASP A 249 12.84 6.01 -1.62
CA ASP A 249 13.39 7.25 -1.05
C ASP A 249 12.38 8.39 -1.06
N VAL A 250 11.60 8.51 -2.14
CA VAL A 250 10.48 9.46 -2.24
C VAL A 250 9.41 9.16 -1.19
N ALA A 251 9.05 7.89 -0.98
CA ALA A 251 8.07 7.49 0.03
C ALA A 251 8.54 7.81 1.45
N VAL A 252 9.83 7.58 1.75
CA VAL A 252 10.43 7.96 3.04
C VAL A 252 10.39 9.48 3.24
N SER A 253 10.73 10.26 2.20
CA SER A 253 10.64 11.73 2.24
C SER A 253 9.21 12.22 2.51
N ALA A 254 8.20 11.59 1.87
CA ALA A 254 6.79 11.93 2.07
C ALA A 254 6.28 11.63 3.49
N LEU A 255 6.90 10.67 4.18
CA LEU A 255 6.53 10.26 5.54
C LEU A 255 7.32 11.02 6.64
N SER A 256 8.42 11.67 6.27
CA SER A 256 9.27 12.45 7.19
C SER A 256 8.73 13.88 7.37
#